data_78f28786b509b1fd0051d3087b086696
#
_entry.id   78f28786b509b1fd0051d3087b086696
#
_cell.length_a   1.000
_cell.length_b   1.000
_cell.length_c   1.000
_cell.angle_alpha   90.00
_cell.angle_beta   90.00
_cell.angle_gamma   90.00
#
_symmetry.space_group_name_H-M   'P 1'
#
loop_
_entity.id
_entity.type
_entity.pdbx_description
1 polymer ?
#
loop_
_entity_poly.entity_id
_entity_poly.type
_entity_poly.pdbx_seq_one_letter_code
_entity_poly.pdbx_strand_id
1 'polypeptide(L)'
;MSEELQQKLRDQLWEVANRLRGNMSASDFMYFTLGFIFYKYLSEKIETYANSALEDDEVTFKKLWEMPDSDAAELQEEVKNQCLENIGYFIEPKFLFSSVIEAIKRKENILPMLERSLKRIEDSTLGRDSEEDFGGLFSDIDLASPKLGKTADDKNTLVSNVLLALDDIKFGVEASQEIDILGDAY
;
A
#
# COMPACT_ATOMS: atom_id res chain seq x y z
N MET A 1 0.64 -21.63 -6.97
CA MET A 1 -0.39 -21.42 -5.92
C MET A 1 -1.57 -22.33 -6.20
N SER A 2 -2.18 -22.97 -5.18
CA SER A 2 -3.34 -23.80 -5.41
C SER A 2 -4.57 -22.94 -5.73
N GLU A 3 -5.46 -23.41 -6.62
CA GLU A 3 -6.75 -22.78 -6.92
C GLU A 3 -7.57 -22.51 -5.64
N GLU A 4 -7.39 -23.35 -4.61
CA GLU A 4 -8.03 -23.20 -3.30
C GLU A 4 -7.59 -21.92 -2.57
N LEU A 5 -6.31 -21.55 -2.65
CA LEU A 5 -5.81 -20.32 -1.99
C LEU A 5 -6.31 -19.07 -2.68
N GLN A 6 -6.37 -19.08 -4.02
CA GLN A 6 -6.95 -18.00 -4.83
C GLN A 6 -8.42 -17.81 -4.51
N GLN A 7 -9.18 -18.91 -4.48
CA GLN A 7 -10.60 -18.83 -4.14
C GLN A 7 -10.83 -18.30 -2.74
N LYS A 8 -10.02 -18.75 -1.78
CA LYS A 8 -10.10 -18.25 -0.39
C LYS A 8 -9.82 -16.75 -0.30
N LEU A 9 -8.82 -16.24 -1.03
CA LEU A 9 -8.51 -14.80 -1.08
C LEU A 9 -9.67 -14.01 -1.69
N ARG A 10 -10.24 -14.48 -2.81
CA ARG A 10 -11.43 -13.88 -3.42
C ARG A 10 -12.62 -13.84 -2.47
N ASP A 11 -12.88 -14.94 -1.77
CA ASP A 11 -13.98 -15.03 -0.82
C ASP A 11 -13.80 -14.06 0.36
N GLN A 12 -12.57 -13.93 0.88
CA GLN A 12 -12.25 -12.97 1.93
C GLN A 12 -12.44 -11.51 1.44
N LEU A 13 -11.97 -11.18 0.25
CA LEU A 13 -12.16 -9.86 -0.35
C LEU A 13 -13.63 -9.54 -0.61
N TRP A 14 -14.39 -10.54 -1.08
CA TRP A 14 -15.83 -10.41 -1.29
C TRP A 14 -16.59 -10.20 0.03
N GLU A 15 -16.20 -10.90 1.09
CA GLU A 15 -16.77 -10.70 2.43
C GLU A 15 -16.48 -9.30 2.97
N VAL A 16 -15.25 -8.81 2.83
CA VAL A 16 -14.85 -7.44 3.17
C VAL A 16 -15.69 -6.43 2.38
N ALA A 17 -15.83 -6.64 1.06
CA ALA A 17 -16.63 -5.79 0.19
C ALA A 17 -18.09 -5.73 0.64
N ASN A 18 -18.73 -6.86 0.89
CA ASN A 18 -20.13 -6.89 1.30
C ASN A 18 -20.38 -6.23 2.67
N ARG A 19 -19.40 -6.32 3.57
CA ARG A 19 -19.51 -5.79 4.94
C ARG A 19 -19.22 -4.30 5.04
N LEU A 20 -18.34 -3.77 4.19
CA LEU A 20 -17.79 -2.42 4.34
C LEU A 20 -18.20 -1.44 3.24
N ARG A 21 -18.76 -1.89 2.13
CA ARG A 21 -19.04 -1.05 0.94
C ARG A 21 -19.98 0.15 1.19
N GLY A 22 -20.75 0.16 2.27
CA GLY A 22 -21.67 1.25 2.57
C GLY A 22 -22.65 1.55 1.42
N ASN A 23 -22.58 2.78 0.89
CA ASN A 23 -23.42 3.25 -0.23
C ASN A 23 -22.78 3.03 -1.62
N MET A 24 -21.63 2.37 -1.70
CA MET A 24 -20.96 2.08 -2.97
C MET A 24 -21.61 0.89 -3.68
N SER A 25 -21.60 0.90 -5.02
CA SER A 25 -21.90 -0.31 -5.78
C SER A 25 -20.83 -1.38 -5.49
N ALA A 26 -21.16 -2.65 -5.73
CA ALA A 26 -20.19 -3.73 -5.55
C ALA A 26 -18.94 -3.52 -6.42
N SER A 27 -19.12 -3.10 -7.67
CA SER A 27 -18.04 -2.82 -8.63
C SER A 27 -17.15 -1.67 -8.15
N ASP A 28 -17.74 -0.51 -7.80
CA ASP A 28 -16.98 0.65 -7.32
C ASP A 28 -16.14 0.28 -6.10
N PHE A 29 -16.73 -0.48 -5.16
CA PHE A 29 -16.02 -0.89 -3.95
C PHE A 29 -14.87 -1.85 -4.25
N MET A 30 -15.06 -2.74 -5.23
CA MET A 30 -14.03 -3.69 -5.64
C MET A 30 -12.82 -2.96 -6.23
N TYR A 31 -13.01 -2.02 -7.18
CA TYR A 31 -11.91 -1.22 -7.74
C TYR A 31 -11.17 -0.42 -6.65
N PHE A 32 -11.93 0.19 -5.74
CA PHE A 32 -11.38 0.91 -4.60
C PHE A 32 -10.52 0.01 -3.70
N THR A 33 -11.01 -1.17 -3.38
CA THR A 33 -10.31 -2.15 -2.54
C THR A 33 -9.07 -2.71 -3.24
N LEU A 34 -9.15 -2.96 -4.55
CA LEU A 34 -8.02 -3.45 -5.34
C LEU A 34 -6.82 -2.49 -5.29
N GLY A 35 -7.06 -1.18 -5.42
CA GLY A 35 -5.99 -0.20 -5.29
C GLY A 35 -5.30 -0.24 -3.91
N PHE A 36 -6.05 -0.49 -2.83
CA PHE A 36 -5.45 -0.67 -1.50
C PHE A 36 -4.70 -1.99 -1.34
N ILE A 37 -5.11 -3.04 -2.02
CA ILE A 37 -4.36 -4.30 -2.08
C ILE A 37 -3.02 -4.07 -2.77
N PHE A 38 -3.00 -3.36 -3.91
CA PHE A 38 -1.76 -2.98 -4.57
C PHE A 38 -0.87 -2.13 -3.67
N TYR A 39 -1.44 -1.13 -3.01
CA TYR A 39 -0.69 -0.31 -2.06
C TYR A 39 -0.06 -1.13 -0.94
N LYS A 40 -0.82 -2.05 -0.33
CA LYS A 40 -0.31 -2.97 0.70
C LYS A 40 0.85 -3.81 0.15
N TYR A 41 0.65 -4.44 -1.00
CA TYR A 41 1.68 -5.26 -1.64
C TYR A 41 2.97 -4.50 -1.91
N LEU A 42 2.87 -3.32 -2.54
CA LEU A 42 4.03 -2.49 -2.83
C LEU A 42 4.75 -2.06 -1.54
N SER A 43 3.99 -1.75 -0.49
CA SER A 43 4.55 -1.40 0.82
C SER A 43 5.30 -2.56 1.47
N GLU A 44 4.72 -3.76 1.46
CA GLU A 44 5.36 -4.95 2.04
C GLU A 44 6.59 -5.38 1.22
N LYS A 45 6.52 -5.29 -0.10
CA LYS A 45 7.64 -5.61 -1.00
C LYS A 45 8.84 -4.69 -0.76
N ILE A 46 8.62 -3.36 -0.71
CA ILE A 46 9.73 -2.44 -0.47
C ILE A 46 10.30 -2.55 0.94
N GLU A 47 9.45 -2.72 1.96
CA GLU A 47 9.91 -2.88 3.35
C GLU A 47 10.78 -4.14 3.50
N THR A 48 10.38 -5.23 2.88
CA THR A 48 11.16 -6.49 2.85
C THR A 48 12.49 -6.30 2.11
N TYR A 49 12.46 -5.69 0.92
CA TYR A 49 13.66 -5.45 0.12
C TYR A 49 14.65 -4.54 0.85
N ALA A 50 14.18 -3.39 1.36
CA ALA A 50 15.03 -2.44 2.06
C ALA A 50 15.63 -3.02 3.35
N ASN A 51 14.87 -3.80 4.12
CA ASN A 51 15.41 -4.50 5.29
C ASN A 51 16.47 -5.54 4.91
N SER A 52 16.32 -6.25 3.78
CA SER A 52 17.33 -7.18 3.28
C SER A 52 18.60 -6.46 2.83
N ALA A 53 18.46 -5.29 2.20
CA ALA A 53 19.59 -4.45 1.78
C ALA A 53 20.38 -3.88 2.98
N LEU A 54 19.73 -3.74 4.14
CA LEU A 54 20.30 -3.21 5.39
C LEU A 54 20.75 -4.30 6.39
N GLU A 55 20.76 -5.57 5.97
CA GLU A 55 21.07 -6.68 6.90
C GLU A 55 22.47 -6.54 7.52
N ASP A 56 23.46 -6.10 6.74
CA ASP A 56 24.83 -5.90 7.18
C ASP A 56 25.00 -4.65 8.06
N ASP A 57 24.10 -3.69 7.99
CA ASP A 57 24.14 -2.43 8.74
C ASP A 57 23.47 -2.53 10.13
N GLU A 58 22.88 -3.69 10.46
CA GLU A 58 22.19 -3.96 11.73
C GLU A 58 21.08 -2.93 12.06
N VAL A 59 20.52 -2.25 11.05
CA VAL A 59 19.45 -1.27 11.16
C VAL A 59 18.26 -1.65 10.29
N THR A 60 17.03 -1.37 10.74
CA THR A 60 15.83 -1.58 9.93
C THR A 60 15.50 -0.35 9.09
N PHE A 61 14.78 -0.56 7.98
CA PHE A 61 14.34 0.51 7.09
C PHE A 61 13.61 1.64 7.85
N LYS A 62 12.69 1.33 8.76
CA LYS A 62 12.00 2.32 9.59
C LYS A 62 12.95 3.07 10.52
N LYS A 63 13.82 2.35 11.22
CA LYS A 63 14.77 2.96 12.16
C LYS A 63 15.77 3.89 11.47
N LEU A 64 16.24 3.52 10.29
CA LEU A 64 17.15 4.36 9.51
C LEU A 64 16.54 5.74 9.22
N TRP A 65 15.23 5.82 8.95
CA TRP A 65 14.52 7.09 8.72
C TRP A 65 14.14 7.86 9.99
N GLU A 66 14.29 7.26 11.15
CA GLU A 66 14.14 7.91 12.46
C GLU A 66 15.47 8.49 12.97
N MET A 67 16.61 8.13 12.36
CA MET A 67 17.92 8.64 12.74
C MET A 67 18.11 10.10 12.26
N PRO A 68 18.96 10.90 12.96
CA PRO A 68 19.32 12.23 12.48
C PRO A 68 19.98 12.18 11.11
N ASP A 69 19.66 13.15 10.26
CA ASP A 69 20.19 13.25 8.88
C ASP A 69 21.73 13.22 8.83
N SER A 70 22.41 13.80 9.84
CA SER A 70 23.88 13.81 9.93
C SER A 70 24.51 12.41 9.93
N ASP A 71 23.78 11.41 10.44
CA ASP A 71 24.29 10.06 10.67
C ASP A 71 23.74 9.05 9.68
N ALA A 72 22.65 9.37 8.99
CA ALA A 72 21.88 8.45 8.19
C ALA A 72 21.74 8.82 6.70
N ALA A 73 21.99 10.08 6.33
CA ALA A 73 21.65 10.60 5.01
C ALA A 73 22.30 9.82 3.84
N GLU A 74 23.55 9.41 3.99
CA GLU A 74 24.27 8.66 2.96
C GLU A 74 23.64 7.26 2.76
N LEU A 75 23.38 6.54 3.84
CA LEU A 75 22.78 5.20 3.81
C LEU A 75 21.30 5.27 3.36
N GLN A 76 20.56 6.31 3.77
CA GLN A 76 19.19 6.53 3.29
C GLN A 76 19.15 6.71 1.77
N GLU A 77 20.06 7.52 1.20
CA GLU A 77 20.11 7.75 -0.25
C GLU A 77 20.57 6.49 -0.99
N GLU A 78 21.49 5.71 -0.43
CA GLU A 78 21.93 4.43 -0.99
C GLU A 78 20.77 3.45 -1.07
N VAL A 79 20.07 3.21 0.04
CA VAL A 79 18.90 2.29 0.08
C VAL A 79 17.81 2.75 -0.88
N LYS A 80 17.53 4.05 -0.93
CA LYS A 80 16.55 4.60 -1.87
C LYS A 80 16.94 4.33 -3.32
N ASN A 81 18.20 4.55 -3.69
CA ASN A 81 18.69 4.29 -5.04
C ASN A 81 18.60 2.80 -5.38
N GLN A 82 18.99 1.91 -4.46
CA GLN A 82 18.85 0.46 -4.64
C GLN A 82 17.38 0.04 -4.85
N CYS A 83 16.43 0.62 -4.11
CA CYS A 83 15.00 0.36 -4.33
C CYS A 83 14.57 0.82 -5.73
N LEU A 84 14.94 2.03 -6.13
CA LEU A 84 14.58 2.58 -7.45
C LEU A 84 15.17 1.78 -8.61
N GLU A 85 16.38 1.27 -8.47
CA GLU A 85 17.06 0.48 -9.50
C GLU A 85 16.55 -0.96 -9.59
N ASN A 86 16.28 -1.61 -8.45
CA ASN A 86 15.99 -3.05 -8.43
C ASN A 86 14.49 -3.39 -8.37
N ILE A 87 13.65 -2.52 -7.80
CA ILE A 87 12.19 -2.73 -7.72
C ILE A 87 11.37 -1.65 -8.42
N GLY A 88 12.02 -0.59 -8.93
CA GLY A 88 11.42 0.41 -9.83
C GLY A 88 10.71 1.57 -9.15
N TYR A 89 10.52 1.56 -7.82
CA TYR A 89 9.82 2.62 -7.08
C TYR A 89 10.39 2.79 -5.66
N PHE A 90 9.96 3.88 -4.99
CA PHE A 90 10.35 4.14 -3.60
C PHE A 90 9.17 4.67 -2.77
N ILE A 91 9.06 4.17 -1.53
CA ILE A 91 8.11 4.63 -0.51
C ILE A 91 8.90 4.90 0.76
N GLU A 92 8.86 6.14 1.28
CA GLU A 92 9.45 6.44 2.59
C GLU A 92 8.72 5.66 3.71
N PRO A 93 9.42 5.20 4.77
CA PRO A 93 8.83 4.37 5.84
C PRO A 93 7.54 4.93 6.44
N LYS A 94 7.45 6.25 6.62
CA LYS A 94 6.24 6.92 7.16
C LYS A 94 5.00 6.77 6.27
N PHE A 95 5.17 6.43 4.99
CA PHE A 95 4.10 6.23 4.01
C PHE A 95 3.84 4.77 3.68
N LEU A 96 4.46 3.84 4.38
CA LEU A 96 4.17 2.41 4.25
C LEU A 96 2.77 2.08 4.76
N PHE A 97 2.19 1.02 4.21
CA PHE A 97 0.89 0.49 4.67
C PHE A 97 0.89 0.22 6.18
N SER A 98 1.95 -0.39 6.70
CA SER A 98 2.14 -0.64 8.14
C SER A 98 2.10 0.64 8.98
N SER A 99 2.68 1.74 8.49
CA SER A 99 2.66 3.04 9.18
C SER A 99 1.26 3.69 9.16
N VAL A 100 0.50 3.51 8.07
CA VAL A 100 -0.91 3.93 8.02
C VAL A 100 -1.76 3.12 8.99
N ILE A 101 -1.55 1.81 9.11
CA ILE A 101 -2.23 0.97 10.10
C ILE A 101 -1.93 1.43 11.54
N GLU A 102 -0.69 1.79 11.82
CA GLU A 102 -0.32 2.37 13.13
C GLU A 102 -1.05 3.69 13.41
N ALA A 103 -1.18 4.56 12.41
CA ALA A 103 -1.94 5.82 12.53
C ALA A 103 -3.44 5.56 12.79
N ILE A 104 -4.04 4.56 12.14
CA ILE A 104 -5.41 4.12 12.42
C ILE A 104 -5.57 3.67 13.88
N LYS A 105 -4.64 2.86 14.38
CA LYS A 105 -4.65 2.39 15.78
C LYS A 105 -4.54 3.54 16.78
N ARG A 106 -3.86 4.65 16.41
CA ARG A 106 -3.80 5.90 17.18
C ARG A 106 -5.03 6.81 16.98
N LYS A 107 -6.02 6.38 16.18
CA LYS A 107 -7.25 7.13 15.85
C LYS A 107 -7.00 8.46 15.14
N GLU A 108 -5.97 8.52 14.32
CA GLU A 108 -5.65 9.68 13.51
C GLU A 108 -6.53 9.75 12.25
N ASN A 109 -6.67 10.95 11.68
CA ASN A 109 -7.24 11.10 10.35
C ASN A 109 -6.19 10.68 9.31
N ILE A 110 -6.39 9.50 8.69
CA ILE A 110 -5.41 8.91 7.77
C ILE A 110 -5.58 9.35 6.32
N LEU A 111 -6.67 10.00 5.95
CA LEU A 111 -6.95 10.34 4.55
C LEU A 111 -5.84 11.20 3.90
N PRO A 112 -5.34 12.29 4.54
CA PRO A 112 -4.25 13.08 3.97
C PRO A 112 -2.92 12.31 3.87
N MET A 113 -2.66 11.41 4.82
CA MET A 113 -1.47 10.57 4.83
C MET A 113 -1.55 9.56 3.69
N LEU A 114 -2.70 8.89 3.54
CA LEU A 114 -2.95 7.90 2.52
C LEU A 114 -2.86 8.50 1.10
N GLU A 115 -3.48 9.66 0.87
CA GLU A 115 -3.39 10.38 -0.40
C GLU A 115 -1.92 10.66 -0.79
N ARG A 116 -1.13 11.14 0.18
CA ARG A 116 0.31 11.35 -0.03
C ARG A 116 1.06 10.07 -0.29
N SER A 117 0.73 8.98 0.41
CA SER A 117 1.36 7.68 0.22
C SER A 117 1.20 7.18 -1.22
N LEU A 118 -0.04 7.19 -1.73
CA LEU A 118 -0.36 6.76 -3.09
C LEU A 118 0.36 7.62 -4.13
N LYS A 119 0.29 8.95 -3.98
CA LYS A 119 0.96 9.88 -4.87
C LYS A 119 2.48 9.73 -4.86
N ARG A 120 3.11 9.51 -3.70
CA ARG A 120 4.56 9.34 -3.58
C ARG A 120 5.08 8.12 -4.31
N ILE A 121 4.29 7.05 -4.39
CA ILE A 121 4.65 5.86 -5.18
C ILE A 121 4.75 6.24 -6.65
N GLU A 122 3.72 6.86 -7.22
CA GLU A 122 3.71 7.30 -8.62
C GLU A 122 4.82 8.34 -8.90
N ASP A 123 4.96 9.36 -8.04
CA ASP A 123 5.97 10.43 -8.20
C ASP A 123 7.41 9.86 -8.16
N SER A 124 7.66 8.76 -7.44
CA SER A 124 8.98 8.15 -7.34
C SER A 124 9.50 7.53 -8.63
N THR A 125 8.59 7.22 -9.56
CA THR A 125 8.89 6.56 -10.83
C THR A 125 9.06 7.54 -12.00
N LEU A 126 8.77 8.84 -11.80
CA LEU A 126 8.85 9.85 -12.85
C LEU A 126 10.24 9.91 -13.49
N GLY A 127 10.29 9.85 -14.82
CA GLY A 127 11.53 9.88 -15.62
C GLY A 127 12.31 8.56 -15.57
N ARG A 128 11.72 7.46 -15.13
CA ARG A 128 12.31 6.12 -15.07
C ARG A 128 11.57 5.14 -16.00
N ASP A 129 12.18 4.01 -16.29
CA ASP A 129 11.56 2.97 -17.13
C ASP A 129 10.26 2.43 -16.53
N SER A 130 10.12 2.47 -15.21
CA SER A 130 8.90 2.04 -14.48
C SER A 130 7.75 3.06 -14.49
N GLU A 131 7.94 4.28 -15.02
CA GLU A 131 6.90 5.32 -15.03
C GLU A 131 5.60 4.86 -15.73
N GLU A 132 5.72 4.12 -16.83
CA GLU A 132 4.56 3.62 -17.57
C GLU A 132 3.73 2.61 -16.75
N ASP A 133 4.38 1.82 -15.89
CA ASP A 133 3.72 0.81 -15.07
C ASP A 133 3.00 1.41 -13.84
N PHE A 134 3.48 2.54 -13.34
CA PHE A 134 2.97 3.17 -12.11
C PHE A 134 2.12 4.40 -12.37
N GLY A 135 2.19 5.00 -13.54
CA GLY A 135 1.44 6.22 -13.87
C GLY A 135 -0.07 5.98 -13.85
N GLY A 136 -0.77 6.62 -12.91
CA GLY A 136 -2.20 6.48 -12.73
C GLY A 136 -2.66 5.18 -12.07
N LEU A 137 -1.74 4.41 -11.47
CA LEU A 137 -2.05 3.15 -10.78
C LEU A 137 -3.16 3.29 -9.72
N PHE A 138 -3.23 4.44 -9.07
CA PHE A 138 -4.19 4.74 -8.02
C PHE A 138 -5.29 5.73 -8.44
N SER A 139 -5.46 5.97 -9.74
CA SER A 139 -6.43 6.95 -10.28
C SER A 139 -7.89 6.65 -9.89
N ASP A 140 -8.21 5.38 -9.67
CA ASP A 140 -9.56 4.94 -9.26
C ASP A 140 -9.84 5.15 -7.76
N ILE A 141 -8.82 5.52 -6.97
CA ILE A 141 -8.97 5.79 -5.53
C ILE A 141 -9.28 7.28 -5.32
N ASP A 142 -10.55 7.65 -5.35
CA ASP A 142 -11.03 8.98 -5.01
C ASP A 142 -11.42 9.05 -3.52
N LEU A 143 -10.46 9.46 -2.66
CA LEU A 143 -10.69 9.63 -1.22
C LEU A 143 -11.63 10.80 -0.88
N ALA A 144 -11.88 11.72 -1.83
CA ALA A 144 -12.83 12.82 -1.67
C ALA A 144 -14.27 12.40 -2.00
N SER A 145 -14.47 11.24 -2.64
CA SER A 145 -15.75 10.76 -3.12
C SER A 145 -16.86 10.80 -2.04
N PRO A 146 -18.04 11.36 -2.32
CA PRO A 146 -19.18 11.30 -1.42
C PRO A 146 -19.73 9.87 -1.22
N LYS A 147 -19.34 8.92 -2.08
CA LYS A 147 -19.69 7.50 -1.94
C LYS A 147 -19.06 6.87 -0.70
N LEU A 148 -17.92 7.40 -0.22
CA LEU A 148 -17.22 6.92 0.98
C LEU A 148 -17.87 7.38 2.28
N GLY A 149 -18.66 8.46 2.25
CA GLY A 149 -19.31 9.03 3.41
C GLY A 149 -19.69 10.49 3.19
N LYS A 150 -20.58 11.00 4.04
CA LYS A 150 -21.07 12.38 3.95
C LYS A 150 -20.11 13.38 4.59
N THR A 151 -19.41 12.96 5.63
CA THR A 151 -18.44 13.77 6.37
C THR A 151 -17.03 13.24 6.20
N ALA A 152 -16.03 14.03 6.55
CA ALA A 152 -14.63 13.60 6.57
C ALA A 152 -14.43 12.43 7.55
N ASP A 153 -15.10 12.44 8.69
CA ASP A 153 -15.03 11.39 9.71
C ASP A 153 -15.66 10.08 9.21
N ASP A 154 -16.79 10.14 8.50
CA ASP A 154 -17.41 8.96 7.89
C ASP A 154 -16.46 8.31 6.88
N LYS A 155 -15.85 9.13 6.01
CA LYS A 155 -14.87 8.67 5.01
C LYS A 155 -13.65 8.04 5.67
N ASN A 156 -13.08 8.73 6.67
CA ASN A 156 -11.93 8.22 7.42
C ASN A 156 -12.25 6.89 8.10
N THR A 157 -13.43 6.76 8.69
CA THR A 157 -13.88 5.53 9.34
C THR A 157 -14.03 4.39 8.34
N LEU A 158 -14.68 4.61 7.19
CA LEU A 158 -14.86 3.59 6.17
C LEU A 158 -13.51 3.11 5.63
N VAL A 159 -12.64 4.05 5.23
CA VAL A 159 -11.32 3.73 4.67
C VAL A 159 -10.46 3.01 5.71
N SER A 160 -10.46 3.47 6.96
CA SER A 160 -9.73 2.80 8.06
C SER A 160 -10.20 1.36 8.26
N ASN A 161 -11.50 1.11 8.23
CA ASN A 161 -12.05 -0.24 8.37
C ASN A 161 -11.66 -1.15 7.20
N VAL A 162 -11.62 -0.63 5.97
CA VAL A 162 -11.14 -1.38 4.80
C VAL A 162 -9.67 -1.75 4.96
N LEU A 163 -8.82 -0.78 5.33
CA LEU A 163 -7.39 -1.03 5.51
C LEU A 163 -7.11 -2.01 6.64
N LEU A 164 -7.82 -1.93 7.77
CA LEU A 164 -7.70 -2.89 8.86
C LEU A 164 -8.11 -4.30 8.44
N ALA A 165 -9.18 -4.44 7.65
CA ALA A 165 -9.61 -5.73 7.14
C ALA A 165 -8.58 -6.32 6.15
N LEU A 166 -7.91 -5.47 5.37
CA LEU A 166 -6.82 -5.88 4.48
C LEU A 166 -5.54 -6.23 5.27
N ASP A 167 -5.29 -5.61 6.43
CA ASP A 167 -4.14 -5.93 7.27
C ASP A 167 -4.16 -7.37 7.76
N ASP A 168 -5.34 -7.91 8.03
CA ASP A 168 -5.54 -9.31 8.45
C ASP A 168 -5.26 -10.31 7.31
N ILE A 169 -5.26 -9.87 6.04
CA ILE A 169 -4.97 -10.71 4.89
C ILE A 169 -3.45 -10.77 4.68
N LYS A 170 -2.87 -11.95 4.86
CA LYS A 170 -1.44 -12.17 4.59
C LYS A 170 -1.26 -12.65 3.15
N PHE A 171 -0.53 -11.86 2.37
CA PHE A 171 -0.04 -12.32 1.07
C PHE A 171 1.11 -13.32 1.32
N GLY A 172 1.09 -14.46 0.61
CA GLY A 172 2.17 -15.46 0.71
C GLY A 172 3.49 -14.93 0.15
N VAL A 173 4.56 -15.71 0.31
CA VAL A 173 5.90 -15.39 -0.22
C VAL A 173 5.88 -15.24 -1.76
N GLU A 174 4.88 -15.78 -2.44
CA GLU A 174 4.65 -15.69 -3.89
C GLU A 174 3.64 -14.58 -4.27
N ALA A 175 3.50 -13.57 -3.43
CA ALA A 175 2.50 -12.50 -3.59
C ALA A 175 2.53 -11.77 -4.96
N SER A 176 3.68 -11.72 -5.65
CA SER A 176 3.76 -11.19 -7.01
C SER A 176 2.87 -11.97 -8.00
N GLN A 177 2.85 -13.30 -7.89
CA GLN A 177 1.98 -14.15 -8.72
C GLN A 177 0.50 -14.03 -8.29
N GLU A 178 0.24 -13.77 -7.01
CA GLU A 178 -1.12 -13.60 -6.48
C GLU A 178 -1.76 -12.31 -6.98
N ILE A 179 -0.97 -11.25 -7.14
CA ILE A 179 -1.46 -9.95 -7.64
C ILE A 179 -1.64 -9.96 -9.15
N ASP A 180 -0.75 -10.61 -9.90
CA ASP A 180 -0.94 -10.82 -11.34
C ASP A 180 -2.26 -11.54 -11.63
N ILE A 181 -2.62 -12.52 -10.78
CA ILE A 181 -3.90 -13.25 -10.90
C ILE A 181 -5.11 -12.37 -10.52
N LEU A 182 -4.96 -11.47 -9.55
CA LEU A 182 -6.02 -10.50 -9.21
C LEU A 182 -6.19 -9.47 -10.33
N GLY A 183 -5.11 -9.08 -11.02
CA GLY A 183 -5.14 -8.24 -12.21
C GLY A 183 -5.83 -8.91 -13.39
N ASP A 184 -5.55 -10.19 -13.63
CA ASP A 184 -6.17 -10.99 -14.70
C ASP A 184 -7.63 -11.38 -14.41
N ALA A 185 -8.08 -11.28 -13.14
CA ALA A 185 -9.45 -11.60 -12.74
C ALA A 185 -10.42 -10.40 -12.87
N TYR A 186 -9.91 -9.23 -13.29
CA TYR A 186 -10.64 -7.98 -13.51
C TYR A 186 -10.48 -7.49 -14.94
#